data_77438eba6c80ad8436234eb37130fa9f
#
_entry.id   77438eba6c80ad8436234eb37130fa9f
#
_cell.length_a   1.000
_cell.length_b   1.000
_cell.length_c   1.000
_cell.angle_alpha   90.00
_cell.angle_beta   90.00
_cell.angle_gamma   90.00
#
_symmetry.space_group_name_H-M   'P 1'
#
loop_
_entity.id
_entity.type
_entity.pdbx_description
1 polymer ?
#
loop_
_entity_poly.entity_id
_entity_poly.type
_entity_poly.pdbx_seq_one_letter_code
_entity_poly.pdbx_strand_id
1 'polypeptide(L)'
;MTEHFSTIVIGAGSGGMTVAIGLAGLGRKVALIEGHHVGGDCTNVGCVPSKTLIHLAKNFKPGMNPDEIVKEVTRKRDALREKETEEVQHFDNLTFIRGMAKFTASKTLSVTLDGASRELTADNIVIATGARPRMIDIPGLPPEMVLTNESLFDITNAPKHLVVVGAGVIALEMAFAFQKLGTKVTMFALDRRPLMTSIPEASEVIQAELDKRGITLYCGTVAKACDISTHSLILKSGEEEITLKDVDKVLVAVGRVRNLESLGLDQAGVKVDPRLGVIVNSFGETNVKGVYAIGDVTPTSAFTHSANAQGRRVVQRIAFPYLPIAKKEPLFPNATFSDPEVAAVGLTEKQLAEYCHPQIIKRIHVDFKDHTDRGYTDGIENGFIIVDAVRLTGQILHATVVGPHASEMISFFTLAMSQKISLYKIYRLVYPYPTYSSGILKVADFFMRDTLPNFGKELGVYLKYRFAKS
;
A
#
# COMPACT_ATOMS: atom_id res chain seq x y z
N MET A 1 37.16 11.47 -15.26
CA MET A 1 37.07 10.03 -15.67
C MET A 1 35.66 9.55 -15.33
N THR A 2 34.97 8.97 -16.30
CA THR A 2 33.63 8.42 -16.10
C THR A 2 33.75 7.09 -15.34
N GLU A 3 33.11 6.98 -14.17
CA GLU A 3 33.14 5.77 -13.37
C GLU A 3 32.09 4.76 -13.89
N HIS A 4 32.48 3.46 -13.97
CA HIS A 4 31.64 2.41 -14.49
C HIS A 4 31.24 1.40 -13.39
N PHE A 5 29.97 0.99 -13.40
CA PHE A 5 29.36 0.01 -12.50
C PHE A 5 28.71 -1.16 -13.30
N SER A 6 28.59 -2.32 -12.68
CA SER A 6 27.78 -3.39 -13.26
C SER A 6 26.28 -3.05 -13.21
N THR A 7 25.88 -2.33 -12.15
CA THR A 7 24.50 -1.85 -11.99
C THR A 7 24.46 -0.53 -11.24
N ILE A 8 23.65 0.41 -11.73
CA ILE A 8 23.29 1.64 -10.99
C ILE A 8 21.81 1.54 -10.62
N VAL A 9 21.48 1.83 -9.36
CA VAL A 9 20.11 1.91 -8.84
C VAL A 9 19.81 3.35 -8.47
N ILE A 10 18.71 3.89 -9.01
CA ILE A 10 18.26 5.27 -8.76
C ILE A 10 17.10 5.24 -7.77
N GLY A 11 17.34 5.69 -6.55
CA GLY A 11 16.42 5.70 -5.41
C GLY A 11 16.71 4.59 -4.40
N ALA A 12 16.95 4.99 -3.14
CA ALA A 12 17.21 4.10 -2.00
C ALA A 12 15.93 3.78 -1.21
N GLY A 13 14.78 3.70 -1.88
CA GLY A 13 13.56 3.16 -1.30
C GLY A 13 13.60 1.64 -1.22
N SER A 14 12.54 1.02 -0.68
CA SER A 14 12.45 -0.42 -0.42
C SER A 14 12.80 -1.30 -1.63
N GLY A 15 12.30 -0.98 -2.84
CA GLY A 15 12.64 -1.70 -4.05
C GLY A 15 14.09 -1.51 -4.47
N GLY A 16 14.59 -0.26 -4.43
CA GLY A 16 15.96 0.06 -4.81
C GLY A 16 17.00 -0.56 -3.89
N MET A 17 16.79 -0.51 -2.57
CA MET A 17 17.66 -1.21 -1.60
C MET A 17 17.66 -2.73 -1.81
N THR A 18 16.49 -3.33 -2.08
CA THR A 18 16.40 -4.77 -2.41
C THR A 18 17.28 -5.13 -3.60
N VAL A 19 17.29 -4.31 -4.66
CA VAL A 19 18.13 -4.56 -5.84
C VAL A 19 19.60 -4.31 -5.52
N ALA A 20 19.91 -3.18 -4.89
CA ALA A 20 21.29 -2.77 -4.64
C ALA A 20 22.02 -3.76 -3.71
N ILE A 21 21.43 -4.05 -2.55
CA ILE A 21 21.97 -5.01 -1.56
C ILE A 21 22.00 -6.42 -2.17
N GLY A 22 20.94 -6.82 -2.86
CA GLY A 22 20.86 -8.14 -3.48
C GLY A 22 21.95 -8.40 -4.52
N LEU A 23 22.24 -7.44 -5.39
CA LEU A 23 23.30 -7.58 -6.40
C LEU A 23 24.70 -7.41 -5.80
N ALA A 24 24.90 -6.48 -4.86
CA ALA A 24 26.17 -6.29 -4.17
C ALA A 24 26.54 -7.51 -3.34
N GLY A 25 25.59 -8.14 -2.64
CA GLY A 25 25.77 -9.41 -1.93
C GLY A 25 26.13 -10.61 -2.82
N LEU A 26 25.82 -10.51 -4.13
CA LEU A 26 26.25 -11.45 -5.16
C LEU A 26 27.61 -11.05 -5.81
N GLY A 27 28.34 -10.12 -5.21
CA GLY A 27 29.67 -9.69 -5.65
C GLY A 27 29.66 -8.75 -6.86
N ARG A 28 28.54 -8.13 -7.22
CA ARG A 28 28.45 -7.16 -8.31
C ARG A 28 28.85 -5.77 -7.83
N LYS A 29 29.61 -5.00 -8.62
CA LYS A 29 29.92 -3.59 -8.34
C LYS A 29 28.67 -2.75 -8.59
N VAL A 30 28.00 -2.27 -7.52
CA VAL A 30 26.73 -1.54 -7.59
C VAL A 30 26.92 -0.10 -7.09
N ALA A 31 26.28 0.86 -7.77
CA ALA A 31 26.06 2.20 -7.23
C ALA A 31 24.58 2.35 -6.83
N LEU A 32 24.33 2.88 -5.64
CA LEU A 32 23.00 3.26 -5.17
C LEU A 32 22.97 4.78 -5.01
N ILE A 33 22.13 5.44 -5.80
CA ILE A 33 22.00 6.90 -5.83
C ILE A 33 20.73 7.31 -5.11
N GLU A 34 20.84 8.24 -4.14
CA GLU A 34 19.69 8.76 -3.39
C GLU A 34 19.83 10.28 -3.21
N GLY A 35 18.77 11.01 -3.59
CA GLY A 35 18.72 12.46 -3.49
C GLY A 35 18.30 12.98 -2.12
N HIS A 36 17.56 12.20 -1.34
CA HIS A 36 16.97 12.62 -0.07
C HIS A 36 17.42 11.72 1.09
N HIS A 37 16.65 10.70 1.42
CA HIS A 37 16.89 9.81 2.57
C HIS A 37 16.83 8.34 2.17
N VAL A 38 17.77 7.56 2.68
CA VAL A 38 17.73 6.10 2.61
C VAL A 38 16.44 5.58 3.27
N GLY A 39 15.90 4.46 2.79
CA GLY A 39 14.64 3.89 3.24
C GLY A 39 13.43 4.35 2.42
N GLY A 40 13.56 5.46 1.66
CA GLY A 40 12.49 6.02 0.84
C GLY A 40 11.24 6.34 1.68
N ASP A 41 10.08 6.32 1.04
CA ASP A 41 8.80 6.66 1.71
C ASP A 41 8.49 5.73 2.87
N CYS A 42 8.76 4.43 2.74
CA CYS A 42 8.40 3.45 3.76
C CYS A 42 8.98 3.81 5.12
N THR A 43 10.27 4.05 5.18
CA THR A 43 10.98 4.38 6.43
C THR A 43 10.71 5.81 6.87
N ASN A 44 10.68 6.76 5.94
CA ASN A 44 10.73 8.17 6.29
C ASN A 44 9.35 8.83 6.46
N VAL A 45 8.38 8.51 5.59
CA VAL A 45 7.11 9.23 5.49
C VAL A 45 5.90 8.30 5.27
N GLY A 46 6.08 7.01 5.43
CA GLY A 46 5.07 5.98 5.12
C GLY A 46 4.85 4.98 6.24
N CYS A 47 5.19 3.71 5.95
CA CYS A 47 4.83 2.56 6.80
C CYS A 47 5.38 2.66 8.22
N VAL A 48 6.65 3.00 8.37
CA VAL A 48 7.31 3.01 9.70
C VAL A 48 6.71 4.08 10.61
N PRO A 49 6.68 5.37 10.23
CA PRO A 49 6.11 6.38 11.12
C PRO A 49 4.60 6.20 11.31
N SER A 50 3.82 5.82 10.28
CA SER A 50 2.38 5.62 10.42
C SER A 50 2.04 4.45 11.34
N LYS A 51 2.73 3.30 11.22
CA LYS A 51 2.47 2.14 12.10
C LYS A 51 2.99 2.39 13.52
N THR A 52 4.05 3.17 13.67
CA THR A 52 4.50 3.65 14.98
C THR A 52 3.42 4.53 15.63
N LEU A 53 2.86 5.49 14.88
CA LEU A 53 1.77 6.34 15.37
C LEU A 53 0.54 5.52 15.76
N ILE A 54 0.09 4.60 14.90
CA ILE A 54 -1.06 3.71 15.17
C ILE A 54 -0.83 2.88 16.43
N HIS A 55 0.38 2.30 16.59
CA HIS A 55 0.73 1.51 17.76
C HIS A 55 0.72 2.34 19.04
N LEU A 56 1.33 3.52 19.01
CA LEU A 56 1.37 4.41 20.17
C LEU A 56 -0.04 4.95 20.53
N ALA A 57 -0.82 5.33 19.51
CA ALA A 57 -2.21 5.78 19.70
C ALA A 57 -3.12 4.68 20.28
N LYS A 58 -2.90 3.41 19.91
CA LYS A 58 -3.64 2.27 20.50
C LYS A 58 -3.41 2.15 22.00
N ASN A 59 -2.23 2.55 22.49
CA ASN A 59 -1.84 2.50 23.89
C ASN A 59 -2.00 3.85 24.62
N PHE A 60 -2.52 4.87 23.96
CA PHE A 60 -2.73 6.20 24.53
C PHE A 60 -3.83 6.17 25.59
N LYS A 61 -3.59 6.80 26.74
CA LYS A 61 -4.51 6.84 27.87
C LYS A 61 -4.82 8.28 28.28
N PRO A 62 -5.99 8.54 28.88
CA PRO A 62 -6.31 9.85 29.44
C PRO A 62 -5.20 10.35 30.36
N GLY A 63 -4.78 11.60 30.17
CA GLY A 63 -3.71 12.24 30.94
C GLY A 63 -2.31 12.14 30.31
N MET A 64 -2.13 11.35 29.26
CA MET A 64 -0.90 11.39 28.45
C MET A 64 -0.90 12.64 27.54
N ASN A 65 0.31 13.14 27.23
CA ASN A 65 0.45 14.26 26.30
C ASN A 65 0.54 13.74 24.84
N PRO A 66 -0.40 14.08 23.94
CA PRO A 66 -0.35 13.65 22.54
C PRO A 66 0.88 14.19 21.79
N ASP A 67 1.44 15.33 22.18
CA ASP A 67 2.64 15.89 21.56
C ASP A 67 3.87 15.01 21.77
N GLU A 68 3.96 14.32 22.92
CA GLU A 68 5.05 13.37 23.14
C GLU A 68 4.93 12.13 22.24
N ILE A 69 3.71 11.76 21.88
CA ILE A 69 3.48 10.66 20.94
C ILE A 69 4.00 11.01 19.55
N VAL A 70 3.69 12.20 19.02
CA VAL A 70 4.18 12.60 17.67
C VAL A 70 5.69 12.77 17.64
N LYS A 71 6.32 13.30 18.71
CA LYS A 71 7.78 13.36 18.83
C LYS A 71 8.43 11.97 18.87
N GLU A 72 7.82 11.03 19.58
CA GLU A 72 8.34 9.64 19.65
C GLU A 72 8.26 8.94 18.29
N VAL A 73 7.23 9.23 17.48
CA VAL A 73 7.15 8.75 16.09
C VAL A 73 8.35 9.24 15.28
N THR A 74 8.64 10.54 15.34
CA THR A 74 9.79 11.15 14.66
C THR A 74 11.10 10.51 15.12
N ARG A 75 11.30 10.37 16.43
CA ARG A 75 12.51 9.78 17.02
C ARG A 75 12.76 8.35 16.53
N LYS A 76 11.71 7.50 16.51
CA LYS A 76 11.83 6.10 16.04
C LYS A 76 12.11 6.00 14.55
N ARG A 77 11.45 6.87 13.75
CA ARG A 77 11.71 6.98 12.32
C ARG A 77 13.17 7.34 12.05
N ASP A 78 13.69 8.38 12.71
CA ASP A 78 15.03 8.89 12.49
C ASP A 78 16.10 7.86 12.88
N ALA A 79 15.91 7.18 14.02
CA ALA A 79 16.82 6.12 14.45
C ALA A 79 16.90 4.96 13.44
N LEU A 80 15.77 4.57 12.81
CA LEU A 80 15.79 3.54 11.78
C LEU A 80 16.45 4.03 10.50
N ARG A 81 16.18 5.29 10.09
CA ARG A 81 16.83 5.93 8.93
C ARG A 81 18.35 5.94 9.06
N GLU A 82 18.87 6.32 10.22
CA GLU A 82 20.32 6.33 10.51
C GLU A 82 20.88 4.92 10.35
N LYS A 83 20.27 3.91 10.98
CA LYS A 83 20.70 2.51 10.87
C LYS A 83 20.72 2.01 9.42
N GLU A 84 19.65 2.24 8.65
CA GLU A 84 19.60 1.85 7.24
C GLU A 84 20.64 2.58 6.39
N THR A 85 20.92 3.84 6.71
CA THR A 85 21.95 4.64 6.04
C THR A 85 23.35 4.08 6.31
N GLU A 86 23.67 3.77 7.55
CA GLU A 86 24.93 3.13 7.94
C GLU A 86 25.11 1.77 7.27
N GLU A 87 24.06 0.93 7.25
CA GLU A 87 24.07 -0.37 6.60
C GLU A 87 24.42 -0.26 5.11
N VAL A 88 23.78 0.66 4.39
CA VAL A 88 24.04 0.88 2.96
C VAL A 88 25.44 1.43 2.70
N GLN A 89 25.96 2.32 3.56
CA GLN A 89 27.28 2.92 3.41
C GLN A 89 28.45 1.94 3.63
N HIS A 90 28.21 0.91 4.44
CA HIS A 90 29.25 -0.06 4.81
C HIS A 90 29.06 -1.43 4.12
N PHE A 91 28.10 -1.53 3.17
CA PHE A 91 27.85 -2.80 2.49
C PHE A 91 28.90 -3.05 1.39
N ASP A 92 29.51 -4.22 1.41
CA ASP A 92 30.54 -4.61 0.44
C ASP A 92 30.02 -4.55 -1.01
N ASN A 93 30.87 -4.12 -1.93
CA ASN A 93 30.55 -3.93 -3.37
C ASN A 93 29.45 -2.91 -3.66
N LEU A 94 28.98 -2.16 -2.67
CA LEU A 94 27.96 -1.12 -2.81
C LEU A 94 28.59 0.25 -2.61
N THR A 95 28.50 1.11 -3.61
CA THR A 95 28.88 2.52 -3.51
C THR A 95 27.64 3.36 -3.34
N PHE A 96 27.43 3.88 -2.14
CA PHE A 96 26.36 4.85 -1.87
C PHE A 96 26.75 6.24 -2.40
N ILE A 97 25.87 6.84 -3.18
CA ILE A 97 26.08 8.14 -3.81
C ILE A 97 24.92 9.06 -3.46
N ARG A 98 25.15 10.06 -2.65
CA ARG A 98 24.17 11.11 -2.43
C ARG A 98 24.12 12.03 -3.64
N GLY A 99 22.91 12.30 -4.14
CA GLY A 99 22.69 13.19 -5.27
C GLY A 99 21.46 12.84 -6.12
N MET A 100 21.16 13.75 -7.04
CA MET A 100 20.05 13.62 -8.00
C MET A 100 20.59 13.08 -9.32
N ALA A 101 20.04 11.93 -9.75
CA ALA A 101 20.43 11.29 -11.01
C ALA A 101 19.55 11.75 -12.16
N LYS A 102 20.17 11.95 -13.34
CA LYS A 102 19.47 12.25 -14.60
C LYS A 102 20.14 11.49 -15.74
N PHE A 103 19.37 10.85 -16.59
CA PHE A 103 19.88 10.23 -17.82
C PHE A 103 20.40 11.30 -18.79
N THR A 104 21.60 11.08 -19.31
CA THR A 104 22.19 11.82 -20.42
C THR A 104 22.25 10.97 -21.68
N ALA A 105 22.22 9.63 -21.53
CA ALA A 105 22.06 8.64 -22.59
C ALA A 105 21.50 7.33 -21.99
N SER A 106 21.22 6.35 -22.81
CA SER A 106 20.56 5.08 -22.38
C SER A 106 21.31 4.33 -21.26
N LYS A 107 22.62 4.53 -21.12
CA LYS A 107 23.50 3.86 -20.15
C LYS A 107 24.38 4.83 -19.36
N THR A 108 24.07 6.11 -19.45
CA THR A 108 24.86 7.19 -18.84
C THR A 108 23.95 8.07 -18.00
N LEU A 109 24.41 8.35 -16.79
CA LEU A 109 23.74 9.23 -15.83
C LEU A 109 24.68 10.37 -15.46
N SER A 110 24.13 11.58 -15.36
CA SER A 110 24.72 12.69 -14.61
C SER A 110 24.15 12.65 -13.19
N VAL A 111 25.00 12.68 -12.17
CA VAL A 111 24.60 12.77 -10.77
C VAL A 111 25.04 14.09 -10.21
N THR A 112 24.11 14.89 -9.73
CA THR A 112 24.35 16.24 -9.21
C THR A 112 24.13 16.27 -7.71
N LEU A 113 25.11 16.84 -6.97
CA LEU A 113 25.05 17.15 -5.54
C LEU A 113 25.70 18.51 -5.31
N ASP A 114 25.00 19.42 -4.66
CA ASP A 114 25.49 20.76 -4.26
C ASP A 114 26.13 21.54 -5.43
N GLY A 115 25.53 21.42 -6.62
CA GLY A 115 26.03 22.11 -7.84
C GLY A 115 27.18 21.40 -8.56
N ALA A 116 27.84 20.43 -7.95
CA ALA A 116 28.80 19.56 -8.62
C ALA A 116 28.12 18.42 -9.35
N SER A 117 28.57 18.10 -10.55
CA SER A 117 28.04 17.01 -11.35
C SER A 117 29.14 16.04 -11.76
N ARG A 118 28.83 14.73 -11.70
CA ARG A 118 29.70 13.67 -12.22
C ARG A 118 28.95 12.72 -13.12
N GLU A 119 29.63 12.18 -14.09
CA GLU A 119 29.08 11.22 -15.04
C GLU A 119 29.39 9.80 -14.62
N LEU A 120 28.34 8.93 -14.64
CA LEU A 120 28.42 7.51 -14.33
C LEU A 120 27.86 6.68 -15.47
N THR A 121 28.42 5.50 -15.68
CA THR A 121 27.91 4.52 -16.67
C THR A 121 27.68 3.16 -16.04
N ALA A 122 26.76 2.37 -16.61
CA ALA A 122 26.52 1.01 -16.15
C ALA A 122 26.04 0.06 -17.25
N ASP A 123 26.24 -1.25 -17.02
CA ASP A 123 25.63 -2.29 -17.83
C ASP A 123 24.11 -2.34 -17.62
N ASN A 124 23.67 -2.16 -16.36
CA ASN A 124 22.27 -2.13 -15.97
C ASN A 124 21.93 -0.89 -15.17
N ILE A 125 20.75 -0.32 -15.41
CA ILE A 125 20.23 0.80 -14.63
C ILE A 125 18.82 0.44 -14.15
N VAL A 126 18.55 0.65 -12.85
CA VAL A 126 17.25 0.37 -12.22
C VAL A 126 16.65 1.66 -11.70
N ILE A 127 15.48 2.02 -12.23
CA ILE A 127 14.70 3.20 -11.82
C ILE A 127 13.79 2.78 -10.68
N ALA A 128 14.02 3.33 -9.48
CA ALA A 128 13.27 3.04 -8.25
C ALA A 128 12.93 4.33 -7.48
N THR A 129 12.64 5.40 -8.21
CA THR A 129 12.47 6.76 -7.68
C THR A 129 11.12 7.03 -6.98
N GLY A 130 10.22 6.04 -6.95
CA GLY A 130 8.99 6.11 -6.18
C GLY A 130 7.98 7.13 -6.69
N ALA A 131 7.20 7.68 -5.77
CA ALA A 131 6.15 8.67 -6.03
C ALA A 131 6.09 9.65 -4.85
N ARG A 132 5.47 10.81 -5.07
CA ARG A 132 5.22 11.86 -4.07
C ARG A 132 3.72 12.08 -3.87
N PRO A 133 3.25 12.75 -2.80
CA PRO A 133 1.84 13.06 -2.62
C PRO A 133 1.31 13.92 -3.79
N ARG A 134 0.06 13.66 -4.16
CA ARG A 134 -0.69 14.53 -5.06
C ARG A 134 -1.19 15.73 -4.26
N MET A 135 -0.82 16.92 -4.68
CA MET A 135 -1.34 18.16 -4.12
C MET A 135 -2.67 18.53 -4.78
N ILE A 136 -3.52 19.21 -4.03
CA ILE A 136 -4.72 19.89 -4.51
C ILE A 136 -4.61 21.36 -4.11
N ASP A 137 -5.14 22.21 -4.95
CA ASP A 137 -5.26 23.64 -4.64
C ASP A 137 -6.60 23.89 -3.92
N ILE A 138 -6.53 24.51 -2.75
CA ILE A 138 -7.69 24.96 -1.98
C ILE A 138 -7.53 26.47 -1.79
N PRO A 139 -8.36 27.29 -2.44
CA PRO A 139 -8.23 28.73 -2.38
C PRO A 139 -8.23 29.26 -0.95
N GLY A 140 -7.24 30.07 -0.61
CA GLY A 140 -7.09 30.69 0.73
C GLY A 140 -6.48 29.77 1.80
N LEU A 141 -6.18 28.51 1.52
CA LEU A 141 -5.52 27.62 2.48
C LEU A 141 -4.01 27.89 2.48
N PRO A 142 -3.44 28.35 3.62
CA PRO A 142 -2.02 28.66 3.67
C PRO A 142 -1.16 27.39 3.76
N PRO A 143 0.05 27.40 3.15
CA PRO A 143 0.93 26.22 3.09
C PRO A 143 1.25 25.61 4.45
N GLU A 144 1.38 26.42 5.49
CA GLU A 144 1.67 25.97 6.85
C GLU A 144 0.55 25.19 7.53
N MET A 145 -0.68 25.29 7.02
CA MET A 145 -1.80 24.45 7.44
C MET A 145 -1.87 23.13 6.69
N VAL A 146 -1.17 23.01 5.55
CA VAL A 146 -1.23 21.81 4.70
C VAL A 146 -0.24 20.77 5.19
N LEU A 147 -0.75 19.56 5.41
CA LEU A 147 0.05 18.37 5.66
C LEU A 147 -0.12 17.37 4.52
N THR A 148 0.95 16.67 4.24
CA THR A 148 0.95 15.46 3.40
C THR A 148 1.60 14.33 4.19
N ASN A 149 1.68 13.13 3.63
CA ASN A 149 2.48 12.08 4.27
C ASN A 149 3.95 12.48 4.43
N GLU A 150 4.49 13.38 3.59
CA GLU A 150 5.88 13.84 3.69
C GLU A 150 6.14 14.79 4.87
N SER A 151 5.14 15.57 5.32
CA SER A 151 5.27 16.55 6.40
C SER A 151 4.54 16.17 7.70
N LEU A 152 3.62 15.21 7.64
CA LEU A 152 2.80 14.81 8.80
C LEU A 152 3.61 14.31 9.98
N PHE A 153 4.73 13.63 9.72
CA PHE A 153 5.55 13.01 10.77
C PHE A 153 6.69 13.92 11.27
N ASP A 154 6.68 15.19 10.87
CA ASP A 154 7.61 16.23 11.33
C ASP A 154 6.93 17.27 12.23
N ILE A 155 5.60 17.13 12.49
CA ILE A 155 4.89 18.00 13.42
C ILE A 155 5.40 17.77 14.85
N THR A 156 5.45 18.85 15.62
CA THR A 156 5.87 18.82 17.05
C THR A 156 4.70 18.76 18.02
N ASN A 157 3.51 19.11 17.54
CA ASN A 157 2.29 19.15 18.33
C ASN A 157 1.15 18.45 17.58
N ALA A 158 0.37 17.66 18.28
CA ALA A 158 -0.83 17.06 17.73
C ALA A 158 -1.89 18.16 17.44
N PRO A 159 -2.49 18.19 16.25
CA PRO A 159 -3.50 19.20 15.94
C PRO A 159 -4.76 19.01 16.81
N LYS A 160 -5.41 20.11 17.18
CA LYS A 160 -6.70 20.06 17.88
C LYS A 160 -7.83 19.64 16.97
N HIS A 161 -7.82 20.15 15.71
CA HIS A 161 -8.76 19.77 14.67
C HIS A 161 -7.99 19.48 13.37
N LEU A 162 -7.95 18.22 12.98
CA LEU A 162 -7.37 17.74 11.73
C LEU A 162 -8.49 17.48 10.72
N VAL A 163 -8.45 18.20 9.59
CA VAL A 163 -9.28 17.89 8.44
C VAL A 163 -8.49 17.00 7.48
N VAL A 164 -9.06 15.86 7.09
CA VAL A 164 -8.41 14.89 6.20
C VAL A 164 -9.11 14.87 4.85
N VAL A 165 -8.35 15.14 3.79
CA VAL A 165 -8.84 15.12 2.42
C VAL A 165 -8.54 13.76 1.80
N GLY A 166 -9.60 12.99 1.51
CA GLY A 166 -9.55 11.63 1.01
C GLY A 166 -10.19 10.63 1.96
N ALA A 167 -10.55 9.46 1.43
CA ALA A 167 -11.13 8.34 2.18
C ALA A 167 -10.43 7.00 1.86
N GLY A 168 -9.19 7.08 1.36
CA GLY A 168 -8.32 5.92 1.11
C GLY A 168 -7.54 5.47 2.34
N VAL A 169 -6.60 4.54 2.11
CA VAL A 169 -5.80 3.88 3.16
C VAL A 169 -5.12 4.88 4.09
N ILE A 170 -4.31 5.81 3.55
CA ILE A 170 -3.55 6.79 4.36
C ILE A 170 -4.51 7.68 5.16
N ALA A 171 -5.57 8.17 4.51
CA ALA A 171 -6.57 9.03 5.14
C ALA A 171 -7.20 8.36 6.36
N LEU A 172 -7.65 7.13 6.22
CA LEU A 172 -8.29 6.36 7.30
C LEU A 172 -7.33 6.02 8.44
N GLU A 173 -6.13 5.51 8.10
CA GLU A 173 -5.12 5.18 9.11
C GLU A 173 -4.80 6.39 10.00
N MET A 174 -4.61 7.56 9.38
CA MET A 174 -4.29 8.78 10.12
C MET A 174 -5.51 9.33 10.88
N ALA A 175 -6.70 9.26 10.29
CA ALA A 175 -7.94 9.68 10.94
C ALA A 175 -8.18 8.89 12.25
N PHE A 176 -8.09 7.57 12.21
CA PHE A 176 -8.23 6.72 13.39
C PHE A 176 -7.12 6.96 14.43
N ALA A 177 -5.86 7.13 13.98
CA ALA A 177 -4.74 7.33 14.89
C ALA A 177 -4.84 8.67 15.62
N PHE A 178 -5.09 9.78 14.93
CA PHE A 178 -5.20 11.09 15.54
C PHE A 178 -6.44 11.22 16.41
N GLN A 179 -7.57 10.62 15.99
CA GLN A 179 -8.78 10.61 16.83
C GLN A 179 -8.51 9.94 18.20
N LYS A 180 -7.76 8.84 18.22
CA LYS A 180 -7.35 8.17 19.48
C LYS A 180 -6.47 9.04 20.37
N LEU A 181 -5.71 9.98 19.81
CA LEU A 181 -4.92 10.96 20.54
C LEU A 181 -5.75 12.14 21.06
N GLY A 182 -7.07 12.15 20.80
CA GLY A 182 -7.97 13.23 21.24
C GLY A 182 -8.10 14.38 20.23
N THR A 183 -7.50 14.27 19.06
CA THR A 183 -7.71 15.21 17.94
C THR A 183 -9.14 15.10 17.44
N LYS A 184 -9.84 16.23 17.26
CA LYS A 184 -11.07 16.27 16.47
C LYS A 184 -10.73 16.00 15.02
N VAL A 185 -11.36 15.00 14.40
CA VAL A 185 -11.10 14.63 13.01
C VAL A 185 -12.36 14.79 12.17
N THR A 186 -12.22 15.48 11.05
CA THR A 186 -13.26 15.58 10.00
C THR A 186 -12.65 15.12 8.69
N MET A 187 -13.36 14.31 7.93
CA MET A 187 -12.90 13.83 6.63
C MET A 187 -13.84 14.28 5.53
N PHE A 188 -13.31 14.51 4.33
CA PHE A 188 -14.13 14.65 3.13
C PHE A 188 -13.42 14.04 1.91
N ALA A 189 -14.19 13.53 0.96
CA ALA A 189 -13.66 12.90 -0.24
C ALA A 189 -14.62 13.03 -1.42
N LEU A 190 -14.07 12.99 -2.64
CA LEU A 190 -14.86 12.82 -3.87
C LEU A 190 -15.48 11.43 -3.97
N ASP A 191 -14.87 10.45 -3.32
CA ASP A 191 -15.33 9.07 -3.27
C ASP A 191 -16.72 9.00 -2.62
N ARG A 192 -17.53 8.02 -3.08
CA ARG A 192 -18.90 7.81 -2.57
C ARG A 192 -18.94 7.03 -1.25
N ARG A 193 -17.86 6.39 -0.87
CA ARG A 193 -17.71 5.60 0.36
C ARG A 193 -16.23 5.48 0.74
N PRO A 194 -15.89 5.19 2.00
CA PRO A 194 -14.50 4.89 2.37
C PRO A 194 -14.00 3.62 1.68
N LEU A 195 -12.69 3.52 1.43
CA LEU A 195 -12.04 2.38 0.81
C LEU A 195 -12.72 1.92 -0.49
N MET A 196 -12.94 2.82 -1.44
CA MET A 196 -13.59 2.53 -2.74
C MET A 196 -12.99 1.33 -3.48
N THR A 197 -11.73 0.99 -3.23
CA THR A 197 -11.03 -0.15 -3.83
C THR A 197 -11.29 -1.49 -3.12
N SER A 198 -11.91 -1.46 -1.94
CA SER A 198 -12.33 -2.64 -1.19
C SER A 198 -13.78 -3.03 -1.53
N ILE A 199 -14.20 -4.21 -1.06
CA ILE A 199 -15.60 -4.65 -1.20
C ILE A 199 -16.54 -3.72 -0.40
N PRO A 200 -17.83 -3.57 -0.82
CA PRO A 200 -18.79 -2.71 -0.13
C PRO A 200 -18.95 -3.00 1.36
N GLU A 201 -18.98 -4.26 1.73
CA GLU A 201 -19.16 -4.72 3.13
C GLU A 201 -18.02 -4.20 4.04
N ALA A 202 -16.80 -4.13 3.52
CA ALA A 202 -15.67 -3.56 4.28
C ALA A 202 -15.84 -2.04 4.47
N SER A 203 -16.34 -1.34 3.46
CA SER A 203 -16.63 0.10 3.56
C SER A 203 -17.73 0.41 4.57
N GLU A 204 -18.77 -0.41 4.63
CA GLU A 204 -19.88 -0.27 5.58
C GLU A 204 -19.37 -0.40 7.03
N VAL A 205 -18.51 -1.38 7.31
CA VAL A 205 -17.90 -1.52 8.64
C VAL A 205 -17.03 -0.31 8.99
N ILE A 206 -16.22 0.16 8.05
CA ILE A 206 -15.37 1.35 8.29
C ILE A 206 -16.22 2.59 8.53
N GLN A 207 -17.30 2.80 7.75
CA GLN A 207 -18.20 3.93 7.96
C GLN A 207 -18.85 3.88 9.36
N ALA A 208 -19.37 2.73 9.76
CA ALA A 208 -19.97 2.54 11.08
C ALA A 208 -18.97 2.82 12.21
N GLU A 209 -17.70 2.43 12.05
CA GLU A 209 -16.66 2.71 13.06
C GLU A 209 -16.22 4.18 13.07
N LEU A 210 -16.20 4.88 11.92
CA LEU A 210 -16.00 6.33 11.88
C LEU A 210 -17.10 7.06 12.67
N ASP A 211 -18.36 6.73 12.40
CA ASP A 211 -19.52 7.33 13.06
C ASP A 211 -19.50 7.08 14.57
N LYS A 212 -19.24 5.84 14.99
CA LYS A 212 -19.12 5.44 16.41
C LYS A 212 -18.06 6.24 17.17
N ARG A 213 -16.98 6.65 16.48
CA ARG A 213 -15.86 7.41 17.06
C ARG A 213 -16.01 8.92 16.91
N GLY A 214 -17.11 9.39 16.35
CA GLY A 214 -17.37 10.82 16.10
C GLY A 214 -16.49 11.42 15.00
N ILE A 215 -15.95 10.60 14.07
CA ILE A 215 -15.25 11.07 12.89
C ILE A 215 -16.30 11.25 11.78
N THR A 216 -16.56 12.49 11.39
CA THR A 216 -17.49 12.77 10.31
C THR A 216 -16.78 12.63 8.96
N LEU A 217 -17.34 11.82 8.04
CA LEU A 217 -16.88 11.70 6.66
C LEU A 217 -17.93 12.23 5.68
N TYR A 218 -17.61 13.29 4.96
CA TYR A 218 -18.43 13.84 3.88
C TYR A 218 -17.99 13.24 2.54
N CYS A 219 -18.78 12.30 2.01
CA CYS A 219 -18.57 11.70 0.70
C CYS A 219 -19.13 12.58 -0.44
N GLY A 220 -18.59 12.48 -1.66
CA GLY A 220 -19.01 13.29 -2.81
C GLY A 220 -18.74 14.78 -2.64
N THR A 221 -17.77 15.15 -1.82
CA THR A 221 -17.55 16.51 -1.32
C THR A 221 -16.17 17.03 -1.73
N VAL A 222 -16.07 18.31 -2.03
CA VAL A 222 -14.82 19.02 -2.36
C VAL A 222 -14.62 20.22 -1.46
N ALA A 223 -13.37 20.65 -1.28
CA ALA A 223 -13.08 21.93 -0.66
C ALA A 223 -13.36 23.08 -1.65
N LYS A 224 -14.01 24.13 -1.19
CA LYS A 224 -14.32 25.34 -1.96
C LYS A 224 -13.32 26.47 -1.66
N ALA A 225 -13.10 26.74 -0.38
CA ALA A 225 -12.20 27.81 0.08
C ALA A 225 -11.82 27.62 1.55
N CYS A 226 -10.76 28.29 1.96
CA CYS A 226 -10.38 28.48 3.35
C CYS A 226 -10.43 29.96 3.71
N ASP A 227 -11.01 30.28 4.86
CA ASP A 227 -10.95 31.60 5.46
C ASP A 227 -10.04 31.54 6.70
N ILE A 228 -8.83 32.06 6.54
CA ILE A 228 -7.81 32.05 7.58
C ILE A 228 -8.18 32.95 8.77
N SER A 229 -8.94 34.03 8.53
CA SER A 229 -9.34 34.96 9.61
C SER A 229 -10.26 34.32 10.64
N THR A 230 -11.03 33.33 10.20
CA THR A 230 -11.96 32.55 11.04
C THR A 230 -11.52 31.11 11.27
N HIS A 231 -10.33 30.73 10.79
CA HIS A 231 -9.86 29.34 10.79
C HIS A 231 -10.91 28.34 10.27
N SER A 232 -11.59 28.71 9.17
CA SER A 232 -12.70 27.95 8.61
C SER A 232 -12.36 27.37 7.25
N LEU A 233 -12.78 26.13 7.02
CA LEU A 233 -12.73 25.47 5.70
C LEU A 233 -14.15 25.28 5.19
N ILE A 234 -14.44 25.81 4.00
CA ILE A 234 -15.75 25.72 3.34
C ILE A 234 -15.69 24.54 2.38
N LEU A 235 -16.59 23.60 2.56
CA LEU A 235 -16.77 22.43 1.69
C LEU A 235 -18.02 22.63 0.83
N LYS A 236 -18.04 21.98 -0.34
CA LYS A 236 -19.20 21.90 -1.23
C LYS A 236 -19.59 20.45 -1.48
N SER A 237 -20.83 20.10 -1.14
CA SER A 237 -21.45 18.80 -1.38
C SER A 237 -22.71 18.99 -2.22
N GLY A 238 -22.64 18.74 -3.53
CA GLY A 238 -23.71 19.13 -4.46
C GLY A 238 -23.95 20.63 -4.45
N GLU A 239 -25.15 21.05 -4.04
CA GLU A 239 -25.50 22.48 -3.88
C GLU A 239 -25.33 23.01 -2.45
N GLU A 240 -25.03 22.14 -1.48
CA GLU A 240 -24.88 22.51 -0.08
C GLU A 240 -23.46 22.96 0.22
N GLU A 241 -23.32 23.99 1.08
CA GLU A 241 -22.07 24.45 1.64
C GLU A 241 -21.99 24.08 3.13
N ILE A 242 -20.87 23.49 3.51
CA ILE A 242 -20.59 23.06 4.88
C ILE A 242 -19.38 23.84 5.37
N THR A 243 -19.51 24.55 6.48
CA THR A 243 -18.40 25.30 7.07
C THR A 243 -17.83 24.54 8.26
N LEU A 244 -16.58 24.10 8.14
CA LEU A 244 -15.80 23.52 9.23
C LEU A 244 -15.05 24.66 9.94
N LYS A 245 -15.24 24.78 11.26
CA LYS A 245 -14.61 25.81 12.09
C LYS A 245 -13.44 25.27 12.89
N ASP A 246 -12.58 26.17 13.33
CA ASP A 246 -11.44 25.89 14.21
C ASP A 246 -10.49 24.81 13.60
N VAL A 247 -10.21 24.92 12.28
CA VAL A 247 -9.33 23.99 11.57
C VAL A 247 -7.88 24.37 11.84
N ASP A 248 -7.10 23.44 12.44
CA ASP A 248 -5.67 23.66 12.69
C ASP A 248 -4.81 23.20 11.51
N LYS A 249 -5.11 22.01 10.96
CA LYS A 249 -4.35 21.39 9.87
C LYS A 249 -5.25 20.67 8.90
N VAL A 250 -4.80 20.60 7.65
CA VAL A 250 -5.46 19.88 6.56
C VAL A 250 -4.49 18.84 5.99
N LEU A 251 -4.77 17.56 6.20
CA LEU A 251 -3.99 16.45 5.64
C LEU A 251 -4.51 16.09 4.25
N VAL A 252 -3.70 16.30 3.22
CA VAL A 252 -4.03 15.93 1.84
C VAL A 252 -3.57 14.50 1.56
N ALA A 253 -4.52 13.59 1.36
CA ALA A 253 -4.32 12.16 1.13
C ALA A 253 -5.12 11.62 -0.06
N VAL A 254 -5.06 12.35 -1.20
CA VAL A 254 -5.85 12.11 -2.43
C VAL A 254 -5.09 11.34 -3.53
N GLY A 255 -4.06 10.62 -3.16
CA GLY A 255 -3.26 9.82 -4.09
C GLY A 255 -1.84 10.34 -4.27
N ARG A 256 -1.15 9.79 -5.27
CA ARG A 256 0.30 9.99 -5.48
C ARG A 256 0.59 10.32 -6.94
N VAL A 257 1.73 10.98 -7.16
CA VAL A 257 2.29 11.32 -8.49
C VAL A 257 3.67 10.69 -8.59
N ARG A 258 3.95 10.02 -9.69
CA ARG A 258 5.24 9.33 -9.93
C ARG A 258 6.38 10.32 -10.11
N ASN A 259 7.56 10.01 -9.57
CA ASN A 259 8.75 10.85 -9.66
C ASN A 259 9.51 10.55 -10.96
N LEU A 260 9.12 11.17 -12.06
CA LEU A 260 9.65 10.90 -13.40
C LEU A 260 10.26 12.15 -14.07
N GLU A 261 9.81 13.34 -13.74
CA GLU A 261 10.04 14.56 -14.52
C GLU A 261 11.51 14.98 -14.60
N SER A 262 12.30 14.76 -13.55
CA SER A 262 13.71 15.17 -13.48
C SER A 262 14.68 14.12 -14.02
N LEU A 263 14.18 12.92 -14.40
CA LEU A 263 15.05 11.78 -14.71
C LEU A 263 15.66 11.82 -16.12
N GLY A 264 15.12 12.62 -17.06
CA GLY A 264 15.61 12.63 -18.44
C GLY A 264 15.36 11.30 -19.19
N LEU A 265 14.20 10.68 -18.96
CA LEU A 265 13.84 9.36 -19.53
C LEU A 265 13.76 9.36 -21.05
N ASP A 266 13.47 10.49 -21.66
CA ASP A 266 13.53 10.75 -23.10
C ASP A 266 14.95 10.58 -23.65
N GLN A 267 15.97 11.09 -22.94
CA GLN A 267 17.39 10.93 -23.30
C GLN A 267 17.83 9.45 -23.26
N ALA A 268 17.23 8.67 -22.36
CA ALA A 268 17.45 7.24 -22.29
C ALA A 268 16.64 6.45 -23.33
N GLY A 269 15.65 7.05 -24.00
CA GLY A 269 14.71 6.38 -24.89
C GLY A 269 13.70 5.48 -24.16
N VAL A 270 13.49 5.69 -22.86
CA VAL A 270 12.56 4.90 -22.03
C VAL A 270 11.13 5.35 -22.27
N LYS A 271 10.23 4.40 -22.59
CA LYS A 271 8.81 4.68 -22.79
C LYS A 271 8.09 4.90 -21.47
N VAL A 272 7.35 6.00 -21.42
CA VAL A 272 6.54 6.41 -20.28
C VAL A 272 5.10 6.63 -20.73
N ASP A 273 4.15 6.10 -19.99
CA ASP A 273 2.74 6.47 -20.10
C ASP A 273 2.43 7.57 -19.08
N PRO A 274 1.76 8.68 -19.47
CA PRO A 274 1.48 9.80 -18.56
C PRO A 274 0.66 9.40 -17.32
N ARG A 275 -0.17 8.35 -17.41
CA ARG A 275 -1.03 7.88 -16.31
C ARG A 275 -0.41 6.68 -15.57
N LEU A 276 0.26 5.79 -16.30
CA LEU A 276 0.74 4.51 -15.77
C LEU A 276 2.21 4.55 -15.34
N GLY A 277 2.99 5.55 -15.77
CA GLY A 277 4.42 5.65 -15.46
C GLY A 277 5.30 4.89 -16.42
N VAL A 278 6.46 4.42 -15.97
CA VAL A 278 7.41 3.67 -16.81
C VAL A 278 6.81 2.33 -17.21
N ILE A 279 6.75 2.09 -18.53
CA ILE A 279 6.21 0.84 -19.07
C ILE A 279 7.24 -0.28 -18.96
N VAL A 280 6.87 -1.33 -18.24
CA VAL A 280 7.72 -2.50 -18.00
C VAL A 280 6.97 -3.81 -18.26
N ASN A 281 7.73 -4.87 -18.52
CA ASN A 281 7.20 -6.23 -18.51
C ASN A 281 7.17 -6.81 -17.07
N SER A 282 6.73 -8.06 -16.94
CA SER A 282 6.64 -8.75 -15.63
C SER A 282 7.99 -8.96 -14.90
N PHE A 283 9.10 -8.64 -15.53
CA PHE A 283 10.46 -8.71 -14.95
C PHE A 283 11.02 -7.33 -14.60
N GLY A 284 10.23 -6.27 -14.78
CA GLY A 284 10.67 -4.89 -14.58
C GLY A 284 11.53 -4.34 -15.74
N GLU A 285 11.65 -5.07 -16.87
CA GLU A 285 12.42 -4.61 -18.05
C GLU A 285 11.62 -3.55 -18.81
N THR A 286 12.27 -2.43 -19.14
CA THR A 286 11.72 -1.40 -20.04
C THR A 286 11.94 -1.80 -21.52
N ASN A 287 11.55 -0.92 -22.42
CA ASN A 287 11.87 -1.07 -23.85
C ASN A 287 13.38 -0.89 -24.17
N VAL A 288 14.18 -0.38 -23.24
CA VAL A 288 15.62 -0.17 -23.39
C VAL A 288 16.37 -1.32 -22.70
N LYS A 289 17.14 -2.10 -23.46
CA LYS A 289 17.88 -3.25 -22.95
C LYS A 289 18.80 -2.86 -21.78
N GLY A 290 18.66 -3.54 -20.64
CA GLY A 290 19.42 -3.32 -19.41
C GLY A 290 18.97 -2.07 -18.65
N VAL A 291 17.81 -1.49 -18.97
CA VAL A 291 17.13 -0.49 -18.14
C VAL A 291 15.86 -1.11 -17.57
N TYR A 292 15.74 -1.05 -16.25
CA TYR A 292 14.64 -1.62 -15.47
C TYR A 292 13.92 -0.52 -14.72
N ALA A 293 12.66 -0.76 -14.35
CA ALA A 293 11.94 0.10 -13.40
C ALA A 293 11.09 -0.75 -12.45
N ILE A 294 11.01 -0.33 -11.19
CA ILE A 294 10.28 -1.04 -10.13
C ILE A 294 9.61 -0.05 -9.16
N GLY A 295 8.63 -0.56 -8.42
CA GLY A 295 7.89 0.22 -7.42
C GLY A 295 6.93 1.22 -8.05
N ASP A 296 6.65 2.28 -7.31
CA ASP A 296 5.57 3.25 -7.61
C ASP A 296 5.76 4.02 -8.94
N VAL A 297 6.95 3.99 -9.54
CA VAL A 297 7.17 4.57 -10.88
C VAL A 297 6.56 3.75 -12.02
N THR A 298 6.13 2.52 -11.74
CA THR A 298 5.54 1.57 -12.69
C THR A 298 4.02 1.45 -12.51
N PRO A 299 3.29 0.82 -13.45
CA PRO A 299 1.83 0.65 -13.35
C PRO A 299 1.38 -0.39 -12.32
N THR A 300 2.26 -0.93 -11.52
CA THR A 300 1.96 -1.96 -10.52
C THR A 300 1.41 -1.34 -9.22
N SER A 301 1.00 -2.21 -8.27
CA SER A 301 0.46 -1.74 -6.99
C SER A 301 1.53 -1.01 -6.16
N ALA A 302 1.18 0.17 -5.64
CA ALA A 302 2.06 1.06 -4.89
C ALA A 302 2.19 0.63 -3.42
N PHE A 303 2.77 -0.56 -3.19
CA PHE A 303 3.04 -1.10 -1.85
C PHE A 303 4.51 -1.45 -1.70
N THR A 304 5.05 -1.27 -0.50
CA THR A 304 6.43 -1.62 -0.14
C THR A 304 6.78 -3.05 -0.50
N HIS A 305 5.93 -4.02 -0.16
CA HIS A 305 6.14 -5.43 -0.46
C HIS A 305 6.06 -5.76 -1.95
N SER A 306 5.28 -4.98 -2.74
CA SER A 306 5.25 -5.09 -4.19
C SER A 306 6.57 -4.64 -4.80
N ALA A 307 7.09 -3.48 -4.38
CA ALA A 307 8.40 -2.97 -4.82
C ALA A 307 9.53 -3.95 -4.46
N ASN A 308 9.51 -4.55 -3.26
CA ASN A 308 10.45 -5.59 -2.84
C ASN A 308 10.38 -6.85 -3.71
N ALA A 309 9.17 -7.32 -4.01
CA ALA A 309 9.00 -8.50 -4.85
C ALA A 309 9.51 -8.25 -6.28
N GLN A 310 9.22 -7.07 -6.84
CA GLN A 310 9.78 -6.65 -8.14
C GLN A 310 11.29 -6.54 -8.09
N GLY A 311 11.85 -5.93 -7.03
CA GLY A 311 13.30 -5.85 -6.81
C GLY A 311 13.98 -7.22 -6.84
N ARG A 312 13.43 -8.20 -6.12
CA ARG A 312 13.94 -9.59 -6.15
C ARG A 312 13.92 -10.21 -7.55
N ARG A 313 12.87 -9.94 -8.35
CA ARG A 313 12.78 -10.42 -9.74
C ARG A 313 13.84 -9.78 -10.63
N VAL A 314 14.08 -8.47 -10.45
CA VAL A 314 15.16 -7.76 -11.17
C VAL A 314 16.54 -8.29 -10.78
N VAL A 315 16.78 -8.55 -9.49
CA VAL A 315 18.03 -9.21 -9.03
C VAL A 315 18.22 -10.56 -9.73
N GLN A 316 17.20 -11.41 -9.72
CA GLN A 316 17.24 -12.72 -10.39
C GLN A 316 17.51 -12.55 -11.90
N ARG A 317 16.89 -11.59 -12.55
CA ARG A 317 17.03 -11.35 -13.99
C ARG A 317 18.42 -10.87 -14.38
N ILE A 318 19.02 -9.98 -13.58
CA ILE A 318 20.37 -9.44 -13.81
C ILE A 318 21.44 -10.48 -13.43
N ALA A 319 21.31 -11.13 -12.25
CA ALA A 319 22.32 -12.04 -11.76
C ALA A 319 22.33 -13.39 -12.50
N PHE A 320 21.15 -13.85 -12.91
CA PHE A 320 20.95 -15.19 -13.50
C PHE A 320 20.12 -15.14 -14.78
N PRO A 321 20.61 -14.49 -15.87
CA PRO A 321 19.83 -14.22 -17.06
C PRO A 321 19.34 -15.46 -17.81
N TYR A 322 19.97 -16.62 -17.57
CA TYR A 322 19.63 -17.89 -18.23
C TYR A 322 18.70 -18.78 -17.39
N LEU A 323 18.44 -18.43 -16.12
CA LEU A 323 17.52 -19.21 -15.31
C LEU A 323 16.06 -18.89 -15.70
N PRO A 324 15.20 -19.94 -15.79
CA PRO A 324 13.79 -19.72 -16.06
C PRO A 324 13.13 -19.07 -14.82
N ILE A 325 12.66 -17.83 -15.01
CA ILE A 325 11.86 -17.11 -14.00
C ILE A 325 10.40 -17.21 -14.41
N ALA A 326 9.52 -17.51 -13.45
CA ALA A 326 8.09 -17.57 -13.71
C ALA A 326 7.57 -16.23 -14.25
N LYS A 327 6.92 -16.27 -15.42
CA LYS A 327 6.35 -15.06 -16.06
C LYS A 327 5.18 -14.47 -15.25
N LYS A 328 4.45 -15.32 -14.51
CA LYS A 328 3.30 -14.88 -13.71
C LYS A 328 3.80 -13.99 -12.56
N GLU A 329 3.19 -12.83 -12.44
CA GLU A 329 3.43 -11.95 -11.29
C GLU A 329 2.93 -12.60 -10.01
N PRO A 330 3.59 -12.32 -8.87
CA PRO A 330 3.10 -12.76 -7.57
C PRO A 330 1.78 -12.06 -7.24
N LEU A 331 0.99 -12.66 -6.38
CA LEU A 331 -0.19 -12.01 -5.80
C LEU A 331 0.29 -10.97 -4.78
N PHE A 332 -0.28 -9.78 -4.85
CA PHE A 332 0.00 -8.70 -3.92
C PHE A 332 -1.20 -8.53 -2.98
N PRO A 333 -1.12 -8.96 -1.71
CA PRO A 333 -2.13 -8.62 -0.72
C PRO A 333 -2.07 -7.13 -0.40
N ASN A 334 -3.19 -6.58 0.08
CA ASN A 334 -3.22 -5.24 0.65
C ASN A 334 -3.76 -5.29 2.07
N ALA A 335 -3.37 -4.30 2.88
CA ALA A 335 -3.91 -4.10 4.22
C ALA A 335 -4.01 -2.61 4.52
N THR A 336 -5.12 -2.22 5.14
CA THR A 336 -5.36 -0.92 5.75
C THR A 336 -5.36 -1.11 7.26
N PHE A 337 -4.46 -0.42 7.93
CA PHE A 337 -4.30 -0.51 9.40
C PHE A 337 -5.24 0.48 10.12
N SER A 338 -6.49 0.51 9.64
CA SER A 338 -7.62 1.13 10.34
C SER A 338 -7.99 0.34 11.61
N ASP A 339 -9.03 0.73 12.29
CA ASP A 339 -9.57 -0.01 13.43
C ASP A 339 -11.09 -0.16 13.28
N PRO A 340 -11.55 -1.34 12.79
CA PRO A 340 -10.80 -2.58 12.53
C PRO A 340 -9.88 -2.52 11.30
N GLU A 341 -8.89 -3.43 11.24
CA GLU A 341 -8.05 -3.61 10.05
C GLU A 341 -8.87 -4.18 8.89
N VAL A 342 -8.53 -3.78 7.67
CA VAL A 342 -9.11 -4.33 6.43
C VAL A 342 -7.98 -4.87 5.56
N ALA A 343 -8.03 -6.14 5.20
CA ALA A 343 -7.02 -6.75 4.33
C ALA A 343 -7.66 -7.59 3.24
N ALA A 344 -7.08 -7.58 2.04
CA ALA A 344 -7.60 -8.33 0.91
C ALA A 344 -6.49 -8.88 0.00
N VAL A 345 -6.80 -9.95 -0.73
CA VAL A 345 -5.94 -10.54 -1.77
C VAL A 345 -6.78 -11.18 -2.86
N GLY A 346 -6.28 -11.12 -4.08
CA GLY A 346 -6.89 -11.78 -5.24
C GLY A 346 -7.57 -10.83 -6.21
N LEU A 347 -8.54 -11.33 -6.94
CA LEU A 347 -9.23 -10.59 -8.00
C LEU A 347 -10.21 -9.57 -7.40
N THR A 348 -10.20 -8.36 -7.92
CA THR A 348 -11.24 -7.36 -7.61
C THR A 348 -12.60 -7.79 -8.16
N GLU A 349 -13.70 -7.18 -7.70
CA GLU A 349 -15.04 -7.47 -8.22
C GLU A 349 -15.13 -7.34 -9.74
N LYS A 350 -14.50 -6.31 -10.31
CA LYS A 350 -14.43 -6.14 -11.76
C LYS A 350 -13.67 -7.30 -12.44
N GLN A 351 -12.52 -7.67 -11.89
CA GLN A 351 -11.73 -8.78 -12.42
C GLN A 351 -12.43 -10.14 -12.24
N LEU A 352 -13.18 -10.33 -11.17
CA LEU A 352 -14.01 -11.53 -10.97
C LEU A 352 -15.07 -11.66 -12.07
N ALA A 353 -15.76 -10.55 -12.39
CA ALA A 353 -16.76 -10.51 -13.47
C ALA A 353 -16.14 -10.79 -14.85
N GLU A 354 -14.90 -10.34 -15.08
CA GLU A 354 -14.16 -10.63 -16.33
C GLU A 354 -13.58 -12.06 -16.37
N TYR A 355 -13.29 -12.65 -15.20
CA TYR A 355 -12.63 -13.97 -15.09
C TYR A 355 -13.56 -15.12 -15.41
N CYS A 356 -14.78 -15.12 -14.88
CA CYS A 356 -15.75 -16.18 -15.12
C CYS A 356 -17.19 -15.69 -14.88
N HIS A 357 -18.15 -16.46 -15.41
CA HIS A 357 -19.57 -16.19 -15.18
C HIS A 357 -19.90 -16.15 -13.67
N PRO A 358 -20.70 -15.19 -13.16
CA PRO A 358 -20.97 -15.04 -11.72
C PRO A 358 -21.50 -16.32 -11.04
N GLN A 359 -22.26 -17.15 -11.77
CA GLN A 359 -22.76 -18.43 -11.25
C GLN A 359 -21.66 -19.46 -10.95
N ILE A 360 -20.44 -19.26 -11.44
CA ILE A 360 -19.27 -20.10 -11.12
C ILE A 360 -18.66 -19.71 -9.77
N ILE A 361 -18.93 -18.51 -9.29
CA ILE A 361 -18.40 -18.01 -8.03
C ILE A 361 -19.36 -18.39 -6.90
N LYS A 362 -18.80 -18.88 -5.82
CA LYS A 362 -19.46 -19.07 -4.53
C LYS A 362 -18.82 -18.12 -3.53
N ARG A 363 -19.61 -17.17 -3.01
CA ARG A 363 -19.17 -16.26 -1.93
C ARG A 363 -19.49 -16.92 -0.60
N ILE A 364 -18.49 -17.01 0.27
CA ILE A 364 -18.59 -17.54 1.62
C ILE A 364 -18.35 -16.38 2.58
N HIS A 365 -19.27 -16.17 3.53
CA HIS A 365 -19.17 -15.13 4.55
C HIS A 365 -19.14 -15.79 5.93
N VAL A 366 -18.19 -15.38 6.76
CA VAL A 366 -17.99 -15.86 8.13
C VAL A 366 -17.83 -14.65 9.04
N ASP A 367 -18.82 -14.35 9.86
CA ASP A 367 -18.74 -13.34 10.89
C ASP A 367 -17.91 -13.84 12.07
N PHE A 368 -17.04 -13.01 12.62
CA PHE A 368 -16.25 -13.41 13.79
C PHE A 368 -17.11 -13.60 15.02
N LYS A 369 -18.09 -12.72 15.25
CA LYS A 369 -18.99 -12.76 16.40
C LYS A 369 -19.75 -14.09 16.49
N ASP A 370 -20.32 -14.52 15.37
CA ASP A 370 -21.28 -15.63 15.35
C ASP A 370 -20.63 -16.99 15.08
N HIS A 371 -19.41 -16.98 14.54
CA HIS A 371 -18.79 -18.21 14.04
C HIS A 371 -17.41 -18.52 14.63
N THR A 372 -16.84 -17.62 15.47
CA THR A 372 -15.57 -17.88 16.13
C THR A 372 -15.64 -17.53 17.62
N ASP A 373 -15.18 -18.45 18.47
CA ASP A 373 -15.19 -18.19 19.92
C ASP A 373 -14.23 -17.06 20.31
N ARG A 374 -13.16 -16.82 19.53
CA ARG A 374 -12.28 -15.67 19.74
C ARG A 374 -13.01 -14.34 19.44
N GLY A 375 -13.77 -14.27 18.38
CA GLY A 375 -14.59 -13.08 18.07
C GLY A 375 -15.61 -12.80 19.18
N TYR A 376 -16.25 -13.87 19.70
CA TYR A 376 -17.19 -13.76 20.81
C TYR A 376 -16.51 -13.28 22.09
N THR A 377 -15.39 -13.90 22.50
CA THR A 377 -14.69 -13.54 23.76
C THR A 377 -14.10 -12.13 23.74
N ASP A 378 -13.67 -11.65 22.59
CA ASP A 378 -13.11 -10.31 22.45
C ASP A 378 -14.19 -9.25 22.13
N GLY A 379 -15.46 -9.65 22.03
CA GLY A 379 -16.60 -8.75 21.79
C GLY A 379 -16.56 -8.06 20.41
N ILE A 380 -16.11 -8.78 19.38
CA ILE A 380 -16.03 -8.23 18.02
C ILE A 380 -17.42 -8.14 17.41
N GLU A 381 -17.94 -6.93 17.25
CA GLU A 381 -19.28 -6.71 16.67
C GLU A 381 -19.30 -6.75 15.15
N ASN A 382 -18.29 -6.15 14.49
CA ASN A 382 -18.25 -5.89 13.05
C ASN A 382 -16.97 -6.45 12.43
N GLY A 383 -16.76 -7.75 12.47
CA GLY A 383 -15.59 -8.39 11.88
C GLY A 383 -15.98 -9.64 11.10
N PHE A 384 -15.35 -9.86 9.95
CA PHE A 384 -15.71 -10.98 9.08
C PHE A 384 -14.56 -11.45 8.17
N ILE A 385 -14.75 -12.62 7.59
CA ILE A 385 -13.98 -13.13 6.45
C ILE A 385 -14.94 -13.36 5.29
N ILE A 386 -14.67 -12.78 4.13
CA ILE A 386 -15.36 -13.09 2.88
C ILE A 386 -14.36 -13.73 1.92
N VAL A 387 -14.76 -14.87 1.34
CA VAL A 387 -13.99 -15.58 0.33
C VAL A 387 -14.87 -15.85 -0.88
N ASP A 388 -14.39 -15.44 -2.06
CA ASP A 388 -14.96 -15.83 -3.35
C ASP A 388 -14.15 -17.00 -3.90
N ALA A 389 -14.79 -18.13 -4.08
CA ALA A 389 -14.17 -19.36 -4.56
C ALA A 389 -14.91 -19.92 -5.78
N VAL A 390 -14.18 -20.66 -6.61
CA VAL A 390 -14.78 -21.40 -7.73
C VAL A 390 -15.69 -22.48 -7.14
N ARG A 391 -16.98 -22.39 -7.50
CA ARG A 391 -17.98 -23.41 -7.20
C ARG A 391 -17.44 -24.78 -7.61
N LEU A 392 -17.70 -25.80 -6.89
CA LEU A 392 -17.25 -27.18 -7.05
C LEU A 392 -15.76 -27.42 -6.76
N THR A 393 -14.82 -26.61 -7.27
CA THR A 393 -13.37 -26.87 -7.07
C THR A 393 -12.82 -26.30 -5.78
N GLY A 394 -13.47 -25.31 -5.20
CA GLY A 394 -13.01 -24.60 -4.01
C GLY A 394 -11.72 -23.81 -4.23
N GLN A 395 -11.34 -23.52 -5.49
CA GLN A 395 -10.22 -22.64 -5.78
C GLN A 395 -10.55 -21.22 -5.34
N ILE A 396 -9.73 -20.64 -4.48
CA ILE A 396 -9.91 -19.29 -3.96
C ILE A 396 -9.52 -18.28 -5.05
N LEU A 397 -10.41 -17.32 -5.32
CA LEU A 397 -10.24 -16.25 -6.31
C LEU A 397 -10.00 -14.89 -5.63
N HIS A 398 -10.68 -14.67 -4.50
CA HIS A 398 -10.57 -13.45 -3.70
C HIS A 398 -10.80 -13.80 -2.23
N ALA A 399 -10.12 -13.05 -1.34
CA ALA A 399 -10.37 -13.08 0.08
C ALA A 399 -10.27 -11.66 0.66
N THR A 400 -11.22 -11.30 1.52
CA THR A 400 -11.19 -10.10 2.35
C THR A 400 -11.38 -10.50 3.81
N VAL A 401 -10.57 -9.91 4.67
CA VAL A 401 -10.67 -10.03 6.13
C VAL A 401 -10.86 -8.64 6.71
N VAL A 402 -11.87 -8.47 7.55
CA VAL A 402 -12.11 -7.25 8.32
C VAL A 402 -12.13 -7.61 9.79
N GLY A 403 -11.26 -7.00 10.59
CA GLY A 403 -11.19 -7.28 12.02
C GLY A 403 -9.77 -7.28 12.58
N PRO A 404 -9.60 -7.69 13.84
CA PRO A 404 -8.27 -7.80 14.46
C PRO A 404 -7.37 -8.78 13.69
N HIS A 405 -6.11 -8.37 13.50
CA HIS A 405 -5.09 -9.18 12.81
C HIS A 405 -5.42 -9.54 11.35
N ALA A 406 -6.29 -8.78 10.69
CA ALA A 406 -6.64 -9.01 9.30
C ALA A 406 -5.41 -8.97 8.38
N SER A 407 -4.47 -8.05 8.66
CA SER A 407 -3.19 -7.90 7.95
C SER A 407 -2.29 -9.14 8.04
N GLU A 408 -2.32 -9.87 9.15
CA GLU A 408 -1.58 -11.12 9.33
C GLU A 408 -2.33 -12.31 8.69
N MET A 409 -3.65 -12.38 8.90
CA MET A 409 -4.49 -13.45 8.38
C MET A 409 -4.52 -13.53 6.86
N ILE A 410 -4.45 -12.39 6.16
CA ILE A 410 -4.48 -12.35 4.70
C ILE A 410 -3.28 -13.07 4.06
N SER A 411 -2.16 -13.17 4.78
CA SER A 411 -0.97 -13.90 4.34
C SER A 411 -1.26 -15.39 4.13
N PHE A 412 -2.15 -15.99 4.92
CA PHE A 412 -2.60 -17.36 4.73
C PHE A 412 -3.33 -17.54 3.38
N PHE A 413 -4.26 -16.66 3.07
CA PHE A 413 -4.96 -16.69 1.78
C PHE A 413 -4.01 -16.42 0.61
N THR A 414 -3.04 -15.52 0.79
CA THR A 414 -2.00 -15.26 -0.22
C THR A 414 -1.19 -16.54 -0.51
N LEU A 415 -0.78 -17.27 0.52
CA LEU A 415 -0.09 -18.56 0.39
C LEU A 415 -1.00 -19.59 -0.30
N ALA A 416 -2.23 -19.74 0.18
CA ALA A 416 -3.19 -20.71 -0.36
C ALA A 416 -3.44 -20.48 -1.86
N MET A 417 -3.66 -19.24 -2.26
CA MET A 417 -3.89 -18.87 -3.67
C MET A 417 -2.63 -19.05 -4.52
N SER A 418 -1.46 -18.65 -4.01
CA SER A 418 -0.18 -18.78 -4.73
C SER A 418 0.18 -20.25 -4.99
N GLN A 419 -0.12 -21.14 -4.04
CA GLN A 419 0.12 -22.58 -4.12
C GLN A 419 -1.09 -23.38 -4.62
N LYS A 420 -2.15 -22.71 -5.09
CA LYS A 420 -3.39 -23.33 -5.57
C LYS A 420 -4.00 -24.32 -4.55
N ILE A 421 -3.91 -23.98 -3.26
CA ILE A 421 -4.54 -24.73 -2.18
C ILE A 421 -6.04 -24.38 -2.21
N SER A 422 -6.89 -25.39 -2.38
CA SER A 422 -8.35 -25.23 -2.40
C SER A 422 -8.95 -25.28 -0.99
N LEU A 423 -10.20 -24.85 -0.85
CA LEU A 423 -10.95 -24.95 0.41
C LEU A 423 -11.07 -26.39 0.91
N TYR A 424 -11.09 -27.40 0.03
CA TYR A 424 -11.01 -28.82 0.41
C TYR A 424 -9.74 -29.18 1.16
N LYS A 425 -8.60 -28.58 0.79
CA LYS A 425 -7.33 -28.79 1.48
C LYS A 425 -7.28 -28.04 2.81
N ILE A 426 -7.81 -26.79 2.83
CA ILE A 426 -7.91 -25.97 4.04
C ILE A 426 -8.78 -26.66 5.11
N TYR A 427 -9.88 -27.29 4.72
CA TYR A 427 -10.76 -28.06 5.61
C TYR A 427 -10.03 -29.14 6.43
N ARG A 428 -8.91 -29.68 5.92
CA ARG A 428 -8.13 -30.75 6.58
C ARG A 428 -7.05 -30.22 7.53
N LEU A 429 -6.89 -28.90 7.62
CA LEU A 429 -5.87 -28.29 8.49
C LEU A 429 -6.39 -28.19 9.92
N VAL A 430 -5.44 -28.22 10.88
CA VAL A 430 -5.72 -28.00 12.29
C VAL A 430 -5.22 -26.59 12.66
N TYR A 431 -6.05 -25.85 13.35
CA TYR A 431 -5.75 -24.49 13.79
C TYR A 431 -5.65 -24.42 15.31
N PRO A 432 -4.80 -23.55 15.87
CA PRO A 432 -4.82 -23.26 17.30
C PRO A 432 -6.19 -22.70 17.72
N TYR A 433 -6.63 -23.07 18.92
CA TYR A 433 -7.93 -22.67 19.42
C TYR A 433 -7.82 -22.02 20.83
N PRO A 434 -8.55 -20.93 21.14
CA PRO A 434 -9.34 -20.09 20.21
C PRO A 434 -8.47 -19.01 19.55
N THR A 435 -8.61 -18.84 18.24
CA THR A 435 -7.88 -17.82 17.45
C THR A 435 -8.76 -17.21 16.38
N TYR A 436 -8.43 -16.01 15.89
CA TYR A 436 -9.08 -15.42 14.71
C TYR A 436 -8.84 -16.26 13.45
N SER A 437 -7.66 -16.88 13.32
CA SER A 437 -7.34 -17.75 12.19
C SER A 437 -8.21 -19.01 12.12
N SER A 438 -8.88 -19.43 13.20
CA SER A 438 -9.88 -20.49 13.15
C SER A 438 -11.08 -20.12 12.26
N GLY A 439 -11.35 -18.83 12.03
CA GLY A 439 -12.33 -18.36 11.06
C GLY A 439 -12.03 -18.80 9.62
N ILE A 440 -10.73 -19.00 9.28
CA ILE A 440 -10.33 -19.53 7.96
C ILE A 440 -10.81 -20.98 7.79
N LEU A 441 -10.76 -21.79 8.86
CA LEU A 441 -11.35 -23.13 8.84
C LEU A 441 -12.87 -23.07 8.66
N LYS A 442 -13.54 -22.12 9.31
CA LYS A 442 -15.01 -21.92 9.16
C LYS A 442 -15.41 -21.58 7.73
N VAL A 443 -14.58 -20.84 7.00
CA VAL A 443 -14.81 -20.62 5.56
C VAL A 443 -14.84 -21.96 4.81
N ALA A 444 -13.85 -22.83 5.08
CA ALA A 444 -13.81 -24.15 4.46
C ALA A 444 -14.97 -25.06 4.92
N ASP A 445 -15.33 -25.03 6.21
CA ASP A 445 -16.49 -25.76 6.76
C ASP A 445 -17.79 -25.37 6.04
N PHE A 446 -18.03 -24.06 5.87
CA PHE A 446 -19.24 -23.57 5.20
C PHE A 446 -19.28 -23.95 3.73
N PHE A 447 -18.14 -23.84 3.04
CA PHE A 447 -18.03 -24.31 1.66
C PHE A 447 -18.35 -25.80 1.55
N MET A 448 -17.78 -26.65 2.42
CA MET A 448 -18.00 -28.11 2.42
C MET A 448 -19.45 -28.47 2.73
N ARG A 449 -20.01 -27.86 3.78
CA ARG A 449 -21.37 -28.10 4.24
C ARG A 449 -22.41 -27.77 3.19
N ASP A 450 -22.19 -26.73 2.39
CA ASP A 450 -23.10 -26.35 1.31
C ASP A 450 -22.83 -27.11 0.00
N THR A 451 -21.58 -27.47 -0.29
CA THR A 451 -21.21 -28.09 -1.57
C THR A 451 -21.44 -29.59 -1.59
N LEU A 452 -21.07 -30.32 -0.53
CA LEU A 452 -21.13 -31.80 -0.54
C LEU A 452 -22.60 -32.37 -0.65
N PRO A 453 -23.55 -31.91 0.16
CA PRO A 453 -24.92 -32.39 0.05
C PRO A 453 -25.57 -32.02 -1.29
N ASN A 454 -25.15 -30.96 -1.91
CA ASN A 454 -25.69 -30.43 -3.15
C ASN A 454 -24.81 -30.74 -4.37
N PHE A 455 -23.90 -31.70 -4.29
CA PHE A 455 -22.86 -31.96 -5.31
C PHE A 455 -23.40 -32.07 -6.73
N GLY A 456 -24.49 -32.77 -6.96
CA GLY A 456 -25.12 -32.92 -8.30
C GLY A 456 -25.59 -31.57 -8.86
N LYS A 457 -26.18 -30.71 -8.02
CA LYS A 457 -26.61 -29.35 -8.40
C LYS A 457 -25.41 -28.49 -8.69
N GLU A 458 -24.37 -28.50 -7.82
CA GLU A 458 -23.15 -27.77 -7.97
C GLU A 458 -22.38 -28.12 -9.26
N LEU A 459 -22.32 -29.42 -9.57
CA LEU A 459 -21.75 -29.95 -10.82
C LEU A 459 -22.54 -29.46 -12.03
N GLY A 460 -23.85 -29.52 -12.00
CA GLY A 460 -24.73 -29.07 -13.10
C GLY A 460 -24.54 -27.57 -13.37
N VAL A 461 -24.50 -26.72 -12.34
CA VAL A 461 -24.21 -25.27 -12.47
C VAL A 461 -22.81 -25.04 -13.03
N TYR A 462 -21.80 -25.72 -12.47
CA TYR A 462 -20.43 -25.59 -12.92
C TYR A 462 -20.28 -25.96 -14.41
N LEU A 463 -20.79 -27.08 -14.84
CA LEU A 463 -20.72 -27.53 -16.24
C LEU A 463 -21.46 -26.57 -17.20
N LYS A 464 -22.66 -26.09 -16.79
CA LYS A 464 -23.47 -25.15 -17.58
C LYS A 464 -22.74 -23.83 -17.85
N TYR A 465 -22.07 -23.27 -16.85
CA TYR A 465 -21.51 -21.91 -16.91
C TYR A 465 -19.99 -21.85 -17.04
N ARG A 466 -19.25 -22.98 -16.97
CA ARG A 466 -17.79 -23.02 -17.03
C ARG A 466 -17.21 -22.35 -18.29
N PHE A 467 -17.91 -22.43 -19.41
CA PHE A 467 -17.51 -21.88 -20.70
C PHE A 467 -18.39 -20.71 -21.15
N ALA A 468 -19.38 -20.32 -20.34
CA ALA A 468 -20.18 -19.15 -20.63
C ALA A 468 -19.38 -17.89 -20.29
N LYS A 469 -19.34 -16.95 -21.23
CA LYS A 469 -18.82 -15.61 -20.96
C LYS A 469 -19.84 -14.84 -20.11
N SER A 470 -19.36 -14.04 -19.18
CA SER A 470 -20.16 -13.11 -18.37
C SER A 470 -20.84 -12.06 -19.24
#